data_8371afe28d5137e59419a409f622100f
#
_entry.id   8371afe28d5137e59419a409f622100f
#
_cell.length_a   1.000
_cell.length_b   1.000
_cell.length_c   1.000
_cell.angle_alpha   90.00
_cell.angle_beta   90.00
_cell.angle_gamma   90.00
#
_symmetry.space_group_name_H-M   'P 1'
#
loop_
_entity.id
_entity.type
_entity.pdbx_description
1 polymer ?
#
loop_
_entity_poly.entity_id
_entity_poly.type
_entity_poly.pdbx_seq_one_letter_code
_entity_poly.pdbx_strand_id
1 'polypeptide(L)'
;MHELLQRTEGLPEITLAAGDTLVREGESGDGLWILVSGKLQISKAGTAISSVSHPGAAIGEISLLLNSPFSATVVASEPSVLRYAADGRALLASNPAITHLIAVGLAERLAFVTTYLADLKNQYGDSPGLAMVSEVLNHLAHRQGPAARAGSAREPNPDY
;
A
#
# COMPACT_ATOMS: atom_id res chain seq x y z
N MET A 1 3.87 12.26 8.81
CA MET A 1 3.51 10.98 9.47
C MET A 1 3.13 11.11 10.93
N HIS A 2 3.81 11.89 11.74
CA HIS A 2 3.39 12.21 13.12
C HIS A 2 1.97 12.78 13.20
N GLU A 3 1.57 13.56 12.22
CA GLU A 3 0.24 14.18 12.18
C GLU A 3 -0.89 13.15 12.01
N LEU A 4 -0.70 12.08 11.24
CA LEU A 4 -1.71 11.03 11.11
C LEU A 4 -1.95 10.30 12.43
N LEU A 5 -0.88 10.04 13.22
CA LEU A 5 -1.01 9.51 14.57
C LEU A 5 -1.79 10.44 15.49
N GLN A 6 -1.51 11.73 15.48
CA GLN A 6 -2.23 12.71 16.30
C GLN A 6 -3.72 12.75 15.96
N ARG A 7 -4.06 12.75 14.67
CA ARG A 7 -5.45 12.80 14.21
C ARG A 7 -6.24 11.52 14.46
N THR A 8 -5.57 10.43 14.78
CA THR A 8 -6.17 9.12 15.05
C THR A 8 -6.10 8.69 16.53
N GLU A 9 -5.73 9.59 17.44
CA GLU A 9 -5.63 9.30 18.88
C GLU A 9 -6.91 8.76 19.52
N GLY A 10 -8.07 9.14 18.97
CA GLY A 10 -9.37 8.67 19.46
C GLY A 10 -9.79 7.28 18.96
N LEU A 11 -9.04 6.65 18.07
CA LEU A 11 -9.34 5.30 17.59
C LEU A 11 -8.91 4.23 18.59
N PRO A 12 -9.66 3.12 18.69
CA PRO A 12 -9.25 1.99 19.52
C PRO A 12 -7.92 1.41 19.05
N GLU A 13 -7.13 0.92 20.00
CA GLU A 13 -5.87 0.24 19.72
C GLU A 13 -6.04 -1.27 19.77
N ILE A 14 -5.35 -1.97 18.87
CA ILE A 14 -5.20 -3.42 18.86
C ILE A 14 -3.72 -3.77 18.97
N THR A 15 -3.45 -4.90 19.58
CA THR A 15 -2.09 -5.45 19.70
C THR A 15 -2.01 -6.76 18.94
N LEU A 16 -0.95 -6.92 18.16
CA LEU A 16 -0.61 -8.15 17.47
C LEU A 16 0.65 -8.74 18.09
N ALA A 17 0.64 -10.05 18.33
CA ALA A 17 1.87 -10.78 18.63
C ALA A 17 2.68 -11.02 17.33
N ALA A 18 3.97 -11.29 17.49
CA ALA A 18 4.79 -11.71 16.35
C ALA A 18 4.19 -12.97 15.69
N GLY A 19 3.99 -12.92 14.37
CA GLY A 19 3.36 -13.99 13.59
C GLY A 19 1.86 -13.81 13.35
N ASP A 20 1.20 -12.89 14.05
CA ASP A 20 -0.23 -12.63 13.84
C ASP A 20 -0.46 -11.99 12.47
N THR A 21 -1.48 -12.46 11.77
CA THR A 21 -1.91 -11.91 10.48
C THR A 21 -2.92 -10.79 10.71
N LEU A 22 -2.63 -9.61 10.19
CA LEU A 22 -3.54 -8.46 10.22
C LEU A 22 -4.59 -8.55 9.12
N VAL A 23 -4.15 -8.75 7.88
CA VAL A 23 -5.01 -8.91 6.69
C VAL A 23 -4.40 -9.94 5.74
N ARG A 24 -5.23 -10.59 4.93
CA ARG A 24 -4.81 -11.54 3.90
C ARG A 24 -5.10 -11.01 2.51
N GLU A 25 -4.16 -11.22 1.60
CA GLU A 25 -4.35 -10.93 0.17
C GLU A 25 -5.61 -11.59 -0.37
N GLY A 26 -6.42 -10.82 -1.11
CA GLY A 26 -7.67 -11.29 -1.71
C GLY A 26 -8.88 -11.29 -0.78
N GLU A 27 -8.73 -11.14 0.54
CA GLU A 27 -9.85 -10.97 1.45
C GLU A 27 -10.42 -9.55 1.35
N SER A 28 -11.72 -9.41 1.50
CA SER A 28 -12.41 -8.12 1.52
C SER A 28 -12.59 -7.62 2.94
N GLY A 29 -12.48 -6.31 3.12
CA GLY A 29 -12.73 -5.67 4.41
C GLY A 29 -12.67 -4.14 4.30
N ASP A 30 -13.33 -3.48 5.23
CA ASP A 30 -13.40 -2.01 5.31
C ASP A 30 -12.52 -1.43 6.42
N GLY A 31 -11.63 -2.24 7.00
CA GLY A 31 -10.72 -1.82 8.06
C GLY A 31 -9.62 -0.89 7.56
N LEU A 32 -9.30 0.10 8.39
CA LEU A 32 -8.13 0.95 8.26
C LEU A 32 -7.33 0.87 9.55
N TRP A 33 -6.04 0.61 9.42
CA TRP A 33 -5.11 0.52 10.56
C TRP A 33 -4.00 1.55 10.42
N ILE A 34 -3.58 2.10 11.55
CA ILE A 34 -2.46 3.04 11.63
C ILE A 34 -1.44 2.45 12.60
N LEU A 35 -0.24 2.18 12.14
CA LEU A 35 0.83 1.63 12.96
C LEU A 35 1.25 2.64 14.03
N VAL A 36 1.20 2.24 15.30
CA VAL A 36 1.70 3.03 16.43
C VAL A 36 3.14 2.62 16.76
N SER A 37 3.39 1.31 16.84
CA SER A 37 4.71 0.75 17.13
C SER A 37 4.80 -0.68 16.65
N GLY A 38 6.03 -1.18 16.49
CA GLY A 38 6.30 -2.52 16.02
C GLY A 38 6.68 -2.57 14.55
N LYS A 39 6.59 -3.76 13.95
CA LYS A 39 6.99 -4.00 12.56
C LYS A 39 6.07 -4.98 11.88
N LEU A 40 5.62 -4.61 10.69
CA LEU A 40 4.75 -5.41 9.85
C LEU A 40 5.52 -5.84 8.60
N GLN A 41 5.37 -7.09 8.21
CA GLN A 41 5.87 -7.63 6.96
C GLN A 41 4.73 -7.70 5.95
N ILE A 42 4.99 -7.23 4.75
CA ILE A 42 4.05 -7.25 3.63
C ILE A 42 4.52 -8.30 2.63
N SER A 43 3.61 -9.20 2.26
CA SER A 43 3.87 -10.23 1.25
C SER A 43 2.77 -10.23 0.19
N LYS A 44 3.16 -10.59 -1.04
CA LYS A 44 2.26 -10.73 -2.17
C LYS A 44 2.55 -12.03 -2.90
N ALA A 45 1.51 -12.79 -3.21
CA ALA A 45 1.64 -14.12 -3.82
C ALA A 45 2.66 -15.02 -3.08
N GLY A 46 2.66 -14.95 -1.74
CA GLY A 46 3.58 -15.71 -0.88
C GLY A 46 5.01 -15.17 -0.80
N THR A 47 5.34 -14.12 -1.53
CA THR A 47 6.68 -13.52 -1.52
C THR A 47 6.70 -12.25 -0.67
N ALA A 48 7.63 -12.16 0.28
CA ALA A 48 7.86 -10.94 1.06
C ALA A 48 8.36 -9.83 0.14
N ILE A 49 7.62 -8.70 0.09
CA ILE A 49 7.94 -7.57 -0.79
C ILE A 49 8.43 -6.34 -0.04
N SER A 50 8.04 -6.17 1.22
CA SER A 50 8.37 -4.98 2.00
C SER A 50 8.16 -5.21 3.49
N SER A 51 8.68 -4.29 4.30
CA SER A 51 8.32 -4.19 5.72
C SER A 51 8.04 -2.74 6.10
N VAL A 52 7.17 -2.56 7.09
CA VAL A 52 6.74 -1.26 7.59
C VAL A 52 6.99 -1.21 9.10
N SER A 53 7.75 -0.23 9.57
CA SER A 53 8.07 -0.04 10.99
C SER A 53 7.94 1.42 11.44
N HIS A 54 7.61 2.33 10.54
CA HIS A 54 7.49 3.74 10.91
C HIS A 54 6.10 4.05 11.50
N PRO A 55 6.03 4.66 12.66
CA PRO A 55 4.79 5.09 13.27
C PRO A 55 4.01 6.04 12.34
N GLY A 56 2.69 5.86 12.27
CA GLY A 56 1.82 6.61 11.37
C GLY A 56 1.65 5.99 9.99
N ALA A 57 2.23 4.83 9.70
CA ALA A 57 1.94 4.09 8.49
C ALA A 57 0.49 3.61 8.46
N ALA A 58 -0.21 3.85 7.36
CA ALA A 58 -1.55 3.35 7.13
C ALA A 58 -1.49 1.98 6.44
N ILE A 59 -2.41 1.09 6.83
CA ILE A 59 -2.61 -0.24 6.25
C ILE A 59 -4.09 -0.40 5.92
N GLY A 60 -4.40 -0.95 4.73
CA GLY A 60 -5.76 -1.12 4.23
C GLY A 60 -6.26 0.04 3.37
N GLU A 61 -5.55 1.14 3.32
CA GLU A 61 -5.90 2.37 2.60
C GLU A 61 -6.07 2.15 1.09
N ILE A 62 -5.22 1.31 0.49
CA ILE A 62 -5.27 1.02 -0.95
C ILE A 62 -6.60 0.33 -1.29
N SER A 63 -6.97 -0.69 -0.53
CA SER A 63 -8.22 -1.45 -0.72
C SER A 63 -9.44 -0.57 -0.57
N LEU A 64 -9.44 0.32 0.43
CA LEU A 64 -10.52 1.28 0.67
C LEU A 64 -10.66 2.27 -0.49
N LEU A 65 -9.57 2.87 -0.93
CA LEU A 65 -9.57 3.89 -1.99
C LEU A 65 -9.87 3.29 -3.37
N LEU A 66 -9.40 2.08 -3.65
CA LEU A 66 -9.64 1.39 -4.92
C LEU A 66 -10.92 0.55 -4.94
N ASN A 67 -11.63 0.45 -3.80
CA ASN A 67 -12.80 -0.42 -3.66
C ASN A 67 -12.50 -1.87 -4.08
N SER A 68 -11.42 -2.42 -3.59
CA SER A 68 -10.89 -3.74 -3.98
C SER A 68 -10.56 -4.59 -2.75
N PRO A 69 -10.43 -5.91 -2.89
CA PRO A 69 -9.85 -6.75 -1.85
C PRO A 69 -8.44 -6.31 -1.45
N PHE A 70 -7.95 -6.77 -0.29
CA PHE A 70 -6.59 -6.47 0.14
C PHE A 70 -5.57 -6.95 -0.90
N SER A 71 -4.69 -6.06 -1.30
CA SER A 71 -3.71 -6.30 -2.37
C SER A 71 -2.49 -7.11 -1.92
N ALA A 72 -2.35 -7.34 -0.61
CA ALA A 72 -1.23 -8.06 -0.01
C ALA A 72 -1.65 -8.65 1.35
N THR A 73 -0.89 -9.64 1.82
CA THR A 73 -0.97 -10.16 3.19
C THR A 73 -0.03 -9.37 4.08
N VAL A 74 -0.52 -8.98 5.27
CA VAL A 74 0.25 -8.23 6.27
C VAL A 74 0.31 -9.03 7.56
N VAL A 75 1.52 -9.29 8.05
CA VAL A 75 1.80 -10.08 9.26
C VAL A 75 2.70 -9.26 10.19
N ALA A 76 2.42 -9.29 11.48
CA ALA A 76 3.32 -8.71 12.47
C ALA A 76 4.61 -9.54 12.55
N SER A 77 5.76 -8.94 12.25
CA SER A 77 7.07 -9.61 12.39
C SER A 77 7.66 -9.47 13.79
N GLU A 78 7.09 -8.57 14.59
CA GLU A 78 7.37 -8.40 16.03
C GLU A 78 6.08 -7.90 16.71
N PRO A 79 5.99 -7.91 18.04
CA PRO A 79 4.84 -7.35 18.75
C PRO A 79 4.54 -5.93 18.28
N SER A 80 3.33 -5.69 17.82
CA SER A 80 2.94 -4.46 17.16
C SER A 80 1.64 -3.90 17.70
N VAL A 81 1.55 -2.58 17.81
CA VAL A 81 0.35 -1.85 18.24
C VAL A 81 -0.16 -1.03 17.06
N LEU A 82 -1.45 -1.14 16.78
CA LEU A 82 -2.11 -0.40 15.71
C LEU A 82 -3.39 0.24 16.23
N ARG A 83 -3.71 1.43 15.72
CA ARG A 83 -5.06 1.99 15.84
C ARG A 83 -5.93 1.47 14.73
N TYR A 84 -7.20 1.25 15.03
CA TYR A 84 -8.11 0.55 14.14
C TYR A 84 -9.42 1.31 13.96
N ALA A 85 -9.78 1.55 12.71
CA ALA A 85 -11.12 1.98 12.30
C ALA A 85 -11.81 0.83 11.58
N ALA A 86 -12.90 0.30 12.16
CA ALA A 86 -13.66 -0.81 11.57
C ALA A 86 -14.34 -0.42 10.25
N ASP A 87 -14.81 0.83 10.16
CA ASP A 87 -15.33 1.44 8.94
C ASP A 87 -14.36 2.53 8.48
N GLY A 88 -13.31 2.10 7.81
CA GLY A 88 -12.30 2.99 7.24
C GLY A 88 -12.87 3.90 6.15
N ARG A 89 -13.89 3.44 5.40
CA ARG A 89 -14.55 4.27 4.38
C ARG A 89 -15.26 5.46 5.00
N ALA A 90 -16.05 5.21 6.04
CA ALA A 90 -16.74 6.28 6.76
C ALA A 90 -15.73 7.25 7.39
N LEU A 91 -14.62 6.75 7.96
CA LEU A 91 -13.55 7.58 8.49
C LEU A 91 -12.95 8.49 7.41
N LEU A 92 -12.59 7.94 6.26
CA LEU A 92 -12.01 8.69 5.14
C LEU A 92 -13.00 9.71 4.58
N ALA A 93 -14.27 9.34 4.44
CA ALA A 93 -15.31 10.24 3.93
C ALA A 93 -15.60 11.40 4.89
N SER A 94 -15.56 11.16 6.19
CA SER A 94 -15.90 12.18 7.21
C SER A 94 -14.69 13.02 7.66
N ASN A 95 -13.46 12.60 7.36
CA ASN A 95 -12.26 13.31 7.79
C ASN A 95 -11.31 13.61 6.62
N PRO A 96 -11.53 14.73 5.90
CA PRO A 96 -10.70 15.12 4.78
C PRO A 96 -9.21 15.28 5.11
N ALA A 97 -8.89 15.66 6.36
CA ALA A 97 -7.50 15.81 6.78
C ALA A 97 -6.77 14.46 6.87
N ILE A 98 -7.41 13.42 7.41
CA ILE A 98 -6.86 12.05 7.41
C ILE A 98 -6.70 11.57 5.96
N THR A 99 -7.71 11.76 5.13
CA THR A 99 -7.67 11.36 3.72
C THR A 99 -6.55 12.06 2.96
N HIS A 100 -6.35 13.35 3.19
CA HIS A 100 -5.24 14.10 2.60
C HIS A 100 -3.87 13.53 3.02
N LEU A 101 -3.66 13.26 4.31
CA LEU A 101 -2.41 12.69 4.80
C LEU A 101 -2.11 11.31 4.20
N ILE A 102 -3.14 10.46 4.06
CA ILE A 102 -3.01 9.16 3.39
C ILE A 102 -2.67 9.35 1.92
N ALA A 103 -3.33 10.26 1.22
CA ALA A 103 -3.05 10.57 -0.18
C ALA A 103 -1.61 11.07 -0.38
N VAL A 104 -1.10 11.93 0.50
CA VAL A 104 0.29 12.39 0.49
C VAL A 104 1.24 11.20 0.66
N GLY A 105 1.01 10.32 1.65
CA GLY A 105 1.84 9.13 1.86
C GLY A 105 1.86 8.17 0.65
N LEU A 106 0.72 8.01 -0.03
CA LEU A 106 0.63 7.25 -1.28
C LEU A 106 1.41 7.92 -2.42
N ALA A 107 1.30 9.24 -2.56
CA ALA A 107 2.03 10.02 -3.55
C ALA A 107 3.55 9.93 -3.34
N GLU A 108 4.02 10.03 -2.09
CA GLU A 108 5.44 9.87 -1.73
C GLU A 108 5.95 8.47 -2.10
N ARG A 109 5.18 7.41 -1.80
CA ARG A 109 5.54 6.04 -2.18
C ARG A 109 5.60 5.87 -3.70
N LEU A 110 4.65 6.45 -4.43
CA LEU A 110 4.64 6.42 -5.89
C LEU A 110 5.86 7.17 -6.47
N ALA A 111 6.16 8.35 -5.97
CA ALA A 111 7.32 9.13 -6.39
C ALA A 111 8.63 8.37 -6.15
N PHE A 112 8.78 7.74 -4.99
CA PHE A 112 9.94 6.91 -4.66
C PHE A 112 10.11 5.74 -5.64
N VAL A 113 9.03 4.98 -5.87
CA VAL A 113 9.08 3.83 -6.80
C VAL A 113 9.38 4.28 -8.21
N THR A 114 8.79 5.38 -8.67
CA THR A 114 9.02 5.93 -10.02
C THR A 114 10.49 6.33 -10.20
N THR A 115 11.06 7.04 -9.21
CA THR A 115 12.48 7.44 -9.24
C THR A 115 13.39 6.21 -9.25
N TYR A 116 13.12 5.23 -8.39
CA TYR A 116 13.90 4.00 -8.32
C TYR A 116 13.88 3.21 -9.64
N LEU A 117 12.71 3.10 -10.27
CA LEU A 117 12.58 2.43 -11.57
C LEU A 117 13.30 3.20 -12.68
N ALA A 118 13.25 4.53 -12.66
CA ALA A 118 13.99 5.36 -13.60
C ALA A 118 15.50 5.20 -13.44
N ASP A 119 16.01 5.15 -12.21
CA ASP A 119 17.42 4.91 -11.92
C ASP A 119 17.86 3.52 -12.37
N LEU A 120 17.06 2.48 -12.12
CA LEU A 120 17.34 1.14 -12.63
C LEU A 120 17.43 1.11 -14.16
N LYS A 121 16.51 1.78 -14.85
CA LYS A 121 16.53 1.88 -16.31
C LYS A 121 17.79 2.59 -16.79
N ASN A 122 18.18 3.69 -16.16
CA ASN A 122 19.39 4.44 -16.53
C ASN A 122 20.67 3.64 -16.26
N GLN A 123 20.71 2.86 -15.18
CA GLN A 123 21.91 2.14 -14.74
C GLN A 123 22.15 0.85 -15.56
N TYR A 124 21.10 0.15 -15.94
CA TYR A 124 21.20 -1.16 -16.58
C TYR A 124 20.81 -1.16 -18.07
N GLY A 125 20.37 -0.02 -18.63
CA GLY A 125 20.10 0.17 -20.06
C GLY A 125 19.10 -0.83 -20.64
N ASP A 126 19.40 -1.33 -21.82
CA ASP A 126 18.53 -2.22 -22.60
C ASP A 126 18.64 -3.70 -22.23
N SER A 127 19.02 -4.04 -20.99
CA SER A 127 19.03 -5.42 -20.54
C SER A 127 17.64 -6.07 -20.73
N PRO A 128 17.54 -7.29 -21.30
CA PRO A 128 16.26 -7.93 -21.60
C PRO A 128 15.31 -8.07 -20.40
N GLY A 129 15.87 -8.16 -19.17
CA GLY A 129 15.09 -8.21 -17.94
C GLY A 129 14.42 -6.89 -17.52
N LEU A 130 14.78 -5.76 -18.15
CA LEU A 130 14.30 -4.43 -17.82
C LEU A 130 13.29 -3.85 -18.84
N ALA A 131 12.92 -4.59 -19.87
CA ALA A 131 11.87 -4.18 -20.82
C ALA A 131 10.56 -3.84 -20.06
N MET A 132 10.20 -4.64 -19.05
CA MET A 132 9.04 -4.42 -18.19
C MET A 132 9.12 -3.10 -17.39
N VAL A 133 10.32 -2.64 -17.02
CA VAL A 133 10.48 -1.38 -16.25
C VAL A 133 10.08 -0.18 -17.11
N SER A 134 10.44 -0.18 -18.40
CA SER A 134 10.04 0.87 -19.33
C SER A 134 8.53 0.92 -19.52
N GLU A 135 7.89 -0.23 -19.61
CA GLU A 135 6.44 -0.35 -19.74
C GLU A 135 5.72 0.16 -18.46
N VAL A 136 6.21 -0.23 -17.28
CA VAL A 136 5.67 0.26 -15.99
C VAL A 136 5.82 1.77 -15.87
N LEU A 137 6.97 2.34 -16.23
CA LEU A 137 7.19 3.80 -16.19
C LEU A 137 6.25 4.54 -17.15
N ASN A 138 6.04 4.03 -18.35
CA ASN A 138 5.08 4.59 -19.31
C ASN A 138 3.65 4.54 -18.75
N HIS A 139 3.29 3.44 -18.11
CA HIS A 139 1.99 3.28 -17.46
C HIS A 139 1.76 4.28 -16.33
N LEU A 140 2.77 4.48 -15.48
CA LEU A 140 2.71 5.45 -14.37
C LEU A 140 2.58 6.89 -14.86
N ALA A 141 3.19 7.23 -16.01
CA ALA A 141 3.17 8.58 -16.57
C ALA A 141 1.84 8.94 -17.26
N HIS A 142 1.10 7.96 -17.78
CA HIS A 142 0.01 8.20 -18.73
C HIS A 142 -1.37 7.76 -18.25
N ARG A 143 -1.50 7.11 -17.08
CA ARG A 143 -2.79 6.64 -16.58
C ARG A 143 -3.38 7.50 -15.47
N GLN A 144 -4.40 8.26 -15.84
CA GLN A 144 -5.38 8.83 -14.91
C GLN A 144 -6.74 8.12 -15.08
N GLY A 145 -6.77 6.80 -15.14
CA GLY A 145 -8.00 6.03 -15.35
C GLY A 145 -8.14 4.85 -14.38
N PRO A 146 -9.35 4.28 -14.22
CA PRO A 146 -9.60 3.22 -13.26
C PRO A 146 -8.81 1.95 -13.57
N ALA A 147 -8.19 1.45 -12.51
CA ALA A 147 -7.68 0.09 -12.33
C ALA A 147 -6.90 -0.55 -13.48
N ALA A 148 -5.57 -0.37 -13.47
CA ALA A 148 -4.72 -1.40 -14.02
C ALA A 148 -4.85 -2.66 -13.15
N ARG A 149 -5.56 -3.68 -13.60
CA ARG A 149 -5.32 -5.04 -13.14
C ARG A 149 -3.88 -5.37 -13.52
N ALA A 150 -3.06 -5.73 -12.56
CA ALA A 150 -1.80 -6.39 -12.82
C ALA A 150 -2.15 -7.73 -13.48
N GLY A 151 -2.28 -7.74 -14.80
CA GLY A 151 -2.35 -8.93 -15.60
C GLY A 151 -0.96 -9.54 -15.64
N SER A 152 -0.87 -10.86 -15.65
CA SER A 152 0.38 -11.52 -15.99
C SER A 152 0.77 -11.05 -17.40
N ALA A 153 2.07 -10.92 -17.70
CA ALA A 153 2.61 -10.49 -19.00
C ALA A 153 2.18 -11.38 -20.21
N ARG A 154 1.15 -12.21 -20.06
CA ARG A 154 0.66 -13.18 -21.03
C ARG A 154 -0.73 -12.88 -21.61
N GLU A 155 -1.44 -11.86 -21.09
CA GLU A 155 -2.72 -11.46 -21.69
C GLU A 155 -2.55 -10.11 -22.38
N PRO A 156 -2.64 -10.04 -23.72
CA PRO A 156 -2.75 -8.77 -24.40
C PRO A 156 -4.06 -8.10 -23.98
N ASN A 157 -3.98 -6.91 -23.43
CA ASN A 157 -5.16 -6.11 -23.12
C ASN A 157 -5.79 -5.67 -24.46
N PRO A 158 -7.04 -6.06 -24.77
CA PRO A 158 -7.66 -5.76 -26.07
C PRO A 158 -8.03 -4.28 -26.26
N ASP A 159 -7.80 -3.41 -25.30
CA ASP A 159 -8.19 -2.00 -25.32
C ASP A 159 -7.00 -1.03 -25.57
N TYR A 160 -6.00 -1.46 -26.32
CA TYR A 160 -4.95 -0.58 -26.85
C TYR A 160 -5.11 -0.37 -28.36
#